data_394a92e59841c29e02e595359413e7b6
#
_entry.id   394a92e59841c29e02e595359413e7b6
#
_cell.length_a   1.000
_cell.length_b   1.000
_cell.length_c   1.000
_cell.angle_alpha   90.00
_cell.angle_beta   90.00
_cell.angle_gamma   90.00
#
_symmetry.space_group_name_H-M   'P 1'
#
loop_
_entity.id
_entity.type
_entity.pdbx_description
1 polymer ?
#
loop_
_entity_poly.entity_id
_entity_poly.type
_entity_poly.pdbx_seq_one_letter_code
_entity_poly.pdbx_strand_id
1 'polypeptide(L)'
;MAEHSFRSIQVILDKSVAGERISCEEALTLLESGELSAIGRAADAVTRRLHPENYRTYNIDRNINYTNICTAVCDFCAFYRTPKSPEGYVLDRNELLDKIRETVELGGNQILMQGGLHPHFKLEWYEELLRDIKSHYPDVNIHGFSPPELHHFTKVNKLPIETVLERLKAAGLGSIPGGGAEILVDRVRSAITRGKVMTDDWLNVMRVWHRMGGVSSATMMFGHAETLAERIEHLDRIRQLQDETHGFTAFICWTFQPEHTELSHLPPAGSFEYLKTQAVARLFLDNVPNIQSSWVTQGLKIGQLALLFGANDMGSLMLEENVVAEAGTVHYLTLDQIRDAISELGFQPHQRDVFYKLVDPEIGRAHV
;
A
#
# COMPACT_ATOMS: atom_id res chain seq x y z
N MET A 1 12.48 -33.24 16.16
CA MET A 1 11.42 -32.27 15.82
C MET A 1 11.91 -31.17 14.85
N ALA A 2 13.04 -30.50 15.10
CA ALA A 2 13.56 -29.45 14.22
C ALA A 2 13.89 -29.92 12.77
N GLU A 3 14.57 -31.08 12.62
CA GLU A 3 14.87 -31.64 11.27
C GLU A 3 13.63 -32.04 10.48
N HIS A 4 12.58 -32.49 11.13
CA HIS A 4 11.32 -32.84 10.45
C HIS A 4 10.56 -31.60 10.01
N SER A 5 10.57 -30.54 10.81
CA SER A 5 10.01 -29.24 10.48
C SER A 5 10.75 -28.60 9.30
N PHE A 6 12.08 -28.59 9.30
CA PHE A 6 12.88 -28.04 8.21
C PHE A 6 12.63 -28.76 6.87
N ARG A 7 12.54 -30.10 6.86
CA ARG A 7 12.25 -30.86 5.65
C ARG A 7 10.85 -30.55 5.09
N SER A 8 9.87 -30.31 5.96
CA SER A 8 8.51 -29.99 5.50
C SER A 8 8.44 -28.62 4.80
N ILE A 9 9.09 -27.57 5.34
CA ILE A 9 9.10 -26.25 4.69
C ILE A 9 9.93 -26.24 3.42
N GLN A 10 11.01 -27.02 3.33
CA GLN A 10 11.84 -27.05 2.12
C GLN A 10 11.05 -27.49 0.88
N VAL A 11 10.16 -28.48 1.02
CA VAL A 11 9.26 -28.90 -0.07
C VAL A 11 8.35 -27.75 -0.53
N ILE A 12 7.81 -26.97 0.42
CA ILE A 12 6.97 -25.81 0.11
C ILE A 12 7.77 -24.71 -0.61
N LEU A 13 9.00 -24.45 -0.14
CA LEU A 13 9.90 -23.46 -0.72
C LEU A 13 10.30 -23.84 -2.15
N ASP A 14 10.70 -25.11 -2.38
CA ASP A 14 11.08 -25.64 -3.69
C ASP A 14 9.91 -25.52 -4.69
N LYS A 15 8.70 -25.88 -4.24
CA LYS A 15 7.46 -25.73 -5.01
C LYS A 15 7.25 -24.28 -5.47
N SER A 16 7.36 -23.30 -4.54
CA SER A 16 7.19 -21.88 -4.88
C SER A 16 8.29 -21.36 -5.80
N VAL A 17 9.56 -21.75 -5.58
CA VAL A 17 10.67 -21.38 -6.46
C VAL A 17 10.50 -21.94 -7.87
N ALA A 18 9.94 -23.14 -8.00
CA ALA A 18 9.60 -23.75 -9.29
C ALA A 18 8.45 -23.03 -10.01
N GLY A 19 7.74 -22.12 -9.35
CA GLY A 19 6.60 -21.37 -9.89
C GLY A 19 5.26 -22.05 -9.68
N GLU A 20 5.21 -23.04 -8.82
CA GLU A 20 3.97 -23.70 -8.46
C GLU A 20 3.28 -22.94 -7.33
N ARG A 21 1.95 -22.86 -7.40
CA ARG A 21 1.13 -22.17 -6.42
C ARG A 21 1.10 -22.93 -5.08
N ILE A 22 1.45 -22.24 -3.98
CA ILE A 22 1.32 -22.82 -2.63
C ILE A 22 -0.10 -22.58 -2.07
N SER A 23 -0.55 -23.52 -1.22
CA SER A 23 -1.85 -23.45 -0.55
C SER A 23 -1.83 -22.51 0.66
N CYS A 24 -3.02 -22.17 1.19
CA CYS A 24 -3.12 -21.40 2.44
C CYS A 24 -2.47 -22.12 3.63
N GLU A 25 -2.59 -23.45 3.72
CA GLU A 25 -1.98 -24.26 4.77
C GLU A 25 -0.45 -24.26 4.65
N GLU A 26 0.08 -24.38 3.43
CA GLU A 26 1.50 -24.29 3.16
C GLU A 26 2.07 -22.92 3.56
N ALA A 27 1.38 -21.83 3.18
CA ALA A 27 1.78 -20.48 3.54
C ALA A 27 1.71 -20.22 5.05
N LEU A 28 0.70 -20.74 5.75
CA LEU A 28 0.60 -20.68 7.21
C LEU A 28 1.78 -21.42 7.87
N THR A 29 2.12 -22.61 7.37
CA THR A 29 3.30 -23.36 7.85
C THR A 29 4.58 -22.55 7.73
N LEU A 30 4.76 -21.78 6.64
CA LEU A 30 5.91 -20.87 6.48
C LEU A 30 5.88 -19.72 7.51
N LEU A 31 4.71 -19.11 7.76
CA LEU A 31 4.59 -18.04 8.76
C LEU A 31 4.85 -18.54 10.19
N GLU A 32 4.47 -19.76 10.52
CA GLU A 32 4.70 -20.37 11.83
C GLU A 32 6.16 -20.84 12.02
N SER A 33 6.88 -21.05 10.93
CA SER A 33 8.27 -21.50 10.96
C SER A 33 9.23 -20.45 11.51
N GLY A 34 10.29 -20.90 12.20
CA GLY A 34 11.43 -20.06 12.60
C GLY A 34 12.47 -19.81 11.50
N GLU A 35 12.33 -20.41 10.31
CA GLU A 35 13.36 -20.49 9.27
C GLU A 35 13.39 -19.25 8.35
N LEU A 36 13.50 -18.05 8.95
CA LEU A 36 13.48 -16.78 8.22
C LEU A 36 14.45 -16.74 7.03
N SER A 37 15.68 -17.22 7.24
CA SER A 37 16.73 -17.19 6.21
C SER A 37 16.40 -18.07 4.99
N ALA A 38 15.79 -19.24 5.21
CA ALA A 38 15.39 -20.15 4.13
C ALA A 38 14.21 -19.54 3.33
N ILE A 39 13.22 -19.02 4.04
CA ILE A 39 12.05 -18.35 3.47
C ILE A 39 12.49 -17.12 2.67
N GLY A 40 13.38 -16.27 3.20
CA GLY A 40 13.91 -15.10 2.53
C GLY A 40 14.66 -15.43 1.24
N ARG A 41 15.55 -16.45 1.26
CA ARG A 41 16.26 -16.90 0.03
C ARG A 41 15.30 -17.42 -1.04
N ALA A 42 14.26 -18.14 -0.67
CA ALA A 42 13.25 -18.60 -1.62
C ALA A 42 12.47 -17.42 -2.21
N ALA A 43 12.08 -16.45 -1.38
CA ALA A 43 11.41 -15.24 -1.84
C ALA A 43 12.28 -14.39 -2.78
N ASP A 44 13.59 -14.24 -2.49
CA ASP A 44 14.54 -13.57 -3.41
C ASP A 44 14.67 -14.34 -4.74
N ALA A 45 14.73 -15.67 -4.69
CA ALA A 45 14.79 -16.49 -5.91
C ALA A 45 13.53 -16.33 -6.78
N VAL A 46 12.34 -16.30 -6.16
CA VAL A 46 11.08 -16.00 -6.87
C VAL A 46 11.11 -14.58 -7.45
N THR A 47 11.57 -13.60 -6.68
CA THR A 47 11.69 -12.22 -7.15
C THR A 47 12.62 -12.10 -8.35
N ARG A 48 13.80 -12.73 -8.32
CA ARG A 48 14.75 -12.73 -9.45
C ARG A 48 14.22 -13.45 -10.67
N ARG A 49 13.37 -14.46 -10.50
CA ARG A 49 12.69 -15.13 -11.62
C ARG A 49 11.65 -14.23 -12.28
N LEU A 50 10.89 -13.48 -11.48
CA LEU A 50 9.85 -12.55 -11.97
C LEU A 50 10.45 -11.25 -12.52
N HIS A 51 11.56 -10.80 -11.95
CA HIS A 51 12.28 -9.57 -12.29
C HIS A 51 13.76 -9.89 -12.53
N PRO A 52 14.08 -10.49 -13.70
CA PRO A 52 15.45 -10.92 -14.03
C PRO A 52 16.41 -9.77 -14.30
N GLU A 53 15.88 -8.56 -14.49
CA GLU A 53 16.67 -7.36 -14.73
C GLU A 53 17.49 -6.99 -13.48
N ASN A 54 18.68 -6.41 -13.69
CA ASN A 54 19.56 -5.98 -12.61
C ASN A 54 19.19 -4.59 -12.07
N TYR A 55 17.90 -4.31 -11.87
CA TYR A 55 17.46 -3.08 -11.23
C TYR A 55 16.39 -3.35 -10.16
N ARG A 56 16.23 -2.37 -9.27
CA ARG A 56 15.09 -2.25 -8.35
C ARG A 56 14.50 -0.86 -8.48
N THR A 57 13.20 -0.77 -8.33
CA THR A 57 12.47 0.46 -8.57
C THR A 57 12.19 1.25 -7.30
N TYR A 58 11.94 2.53 -7.47
CA TYR A 58 11.39 3.45 -6.48
C TYR A 58 10.46 4.45 -7.17
N ASN A 59 9.65 5.16 -6.39
CA ASN A 59 8.85 6.27 -6.90
C ASN A 59 9.19 7.57 -6.14
N ILE A 60 8.77 8.70 -6.68
CA ILE A 60 8.77 10.00 -6.01
C ILE A 60 7.34 10.47 -5.98
N ASP A 61 6.73 10.45 -4.79
CA ASP A 61 5.39 10.97 -4.58
C ASP A 61 5.27 11.67 -3.20
N ARG A 62 4.13 12.25 -2.96
CA ARG A 62 3.74 12.87 -1.70
C ARG A 62 2.38 12.32 -1.28
N ASN A 63 2.24 11.97 0.00
CA ASN A 63 0.94 11.67 0.58
C ASN A 63 0.25 12.98 0.99
N ILE A 64 -0.79 13.36 0.25
CA ILE A 64 -1.58 14.56 0.52
C ILE A 64 -2.88 14.16 1.21
N ASN A 65 -2.99 14.50 2.47
CA ASN A 65 -4.21 14.26 3.24
C ASN A 65 -5.09 15.50 3.16
N TYR A 66 -6.07 15.51 2.26
CA TYR A 66 -6.94 16.68 2.02
C TYR A 66 -7.87 17.00 3.20
N THR A 67 -8.11 16.06 4.12
CA THR A 67 -8.82 16.26 5.39
C THR A 67 -8.51 15.15 6.39
N ASN A 68 -8.48 15.49 7.68
CA ASN A 68 -8.44 14.53 8.78
C ASN A 68 -9.82 14.30 9.41
N ILE A 69 -10.86 15.01 8.95
CA ILE A 69 -12.24 14.89 9.48
C ILE A 69 -12.82 13.57 9.00
N CYS A 70 -13.14 12.67 9.94
CA CYS A 70 -13.61 11.33 9.66
C CYS A 70 -14.80 10.93 10.51
N THR A 71 -15.79 10.26 9.89
CA THR A 71 -16.94 9.67 10.59
C THR A 71 -16.70 8.23 11.04
N ALA A 72 -15.69 7.55 10.51
CA ALA A 72 -15.27 6.26 11.03
C ALA A 72 -14.40 6.45 12.28
N VAL A 73 -14.56 5.54 13.24
CA VAL A 73 -13.74 5.49 14.46
C VAL A 73 -12.90 4.22 14.36
N CYS A 74 -11.61 4.42 14.09
CA CYS A 74 -10.64 3.34 13.95
C CYS A 74 -9.69 3.37 15.14
N ASP A 75 -9.68 2.31 15.94
CA ASP A 75 -8.89 2.22 17.17
C ASP A 75 -7.36 2.22 16.90
N PHE A 76 -6.97 1.95 15.65
CA PHE A 76 -5.57 1.97 15.18
C PHE A 76 -5.12 3.30 14.56
N CYS A 77 -6.02 4.28 14.36
CA CYS A 77 -5.70 5.51 13.62
C CYS A 77 -5.51 6.70 14.58
N ALA A 78 -4.30 7.23 14.67
CA ALA A 78 -4.00 8.43 15.43
C ALA A 78 -4.35 9.73 14.66
N PHE A 79 -4.49 9.65 13.35
CA PHE A 79 -4.64 10.80 12.46
C PHE A 79 -6.07 11.39 12.42
N TYR A 80 -7.11 10.55 12.52
CA TYR A 80 -8.48 11.03 12.32
C TYR A 80 -8.91 12.01 13.42
N ARG A 81 -9.77 12.96 13.02
CA ARG A 81 -10.48 13.85 13.93
C ARG A 81 -11.98 13.74 13.71
N THR A 82 -12.76 13.76 14.78
CA THR A 82 -14.23 13.75 14.66
C THR A 82 -14.73 15.04 14.00
N PRO A 83 -15.93 15.04 13.37
CA PRO A 83 -16.45 16.23 12.68
C PRO A 83 -16.62 17.50 13.54
N LYS A 84 -16.59 17.36 14.86
CA LYS A 84 -16.70 18.49 15.83
C LYS A 84 -15.36 18.87 16.48
N SER A 85 -14.27 18.17 16.13
CA SER A 85 -12.96 18.47 16.69
C SER A 85 -12.45 19.81 16.21
N PRO A 86 -11.92 20.65 17.10
CA PRO A 86 -11.26 21.91 16.72
C PRO A 86 -9.96 21.71 15.92
N GLU A 87 -9.39 20.50 15.95
CA GLU A 87 -8.19 20.11 15.20
C GLU A 87 -8.54 19.54 13.81
N GLY A 88 -9.85 19.47 13.49
CA GLY A 88 -10.31 19.05 12.16
C GLY A 88 -9.96 20.10 11.11
N TYR A 89 -9.41 19.66 9.98
CA TYR A 89 -9.08 20.56 8.88
C TYR A 89 -9.59 20.03 7.52
N VAL A 90 -9.72 20.95 6.60
CA VAL A 90 -9.80 20.69 5.16
C VAL A 90 -8.69 21.52 4.53
N LEU A 91 -7.81 20.87 3.76
CA LEU A 91 -6.67 21.52 3.14
C LEU A 91 -7.14 22.59 2.14
N ASP A 92 -6.54 23.78 2.21
CA ASP A 92 -6.81 24.82 1.21
C ASP A 92 -6.38 24.39 -0.19
N ARG A 93 -7.13 24.83 -1.19
CA ARG A 93 -6.88 24.43 -2.59
C ARG A 93 -5.52 24.88 -3.10
N ASN A 94 -5.09 26.09 -2.76
CA ASN A 94 -3.79 26.62 -3.18
C ASN A 94 -2.66 25.89 -2.48
N GLU A 95 -2.80 25.61 -1.19
CA GLU A 95 -1.82 24.82 -0.43
C GLU A 95 -1.67 23.41 -1.03
N LEU A 96 -2.77 22.77 -1.44
CA LEU A 96 -2.74 21.47 -2.09
C LEU A 96 -2.00 21.53 -3.44
N LEU A 97 -2.27 22.54 -4.26
CA LEU A 97 -1.58 22.74 -5.56
C LEU A 97 -0.09 23.07 -5.38
N ASP A 98 0.27 23.84 -4.34
CA ASP A 98 1.67 24.11 -4.01
C ASP A 98 2.43 22.83 -3.62
N LYS A 99 1.82 21.95 -2.82
CA LYS A 99 2.38 20.64 -2.49
C LYS A 99 2.62 19.77 -3.74
N ILE A 100 1.70 19.81 -4.70
CA ILE A 100 1.86 19.09 -5.98
C ILE A 100 2.98 19.70 -6.81
N ARG A 101 3.06 21.04 -6.89
CA ARG A 101 4.14 21.75 -7.58
C ARG A 101 5.51 21.33 -7.05
N GLU A 102 5.72 21.37 -5.73
CA GLU A 102 6.96 20.93 -5.10
C GLU A 102 7.29 19.47 -5.43
N THR A 103 6.27 18.60 -5.48
CA THR A 103 6.46 17.19 -5.83
C THR A 103 6.95 17.03 -7.26
N VAL A 104 6.36 17.77 -8.20
CA VAL A 104 6.76 17.77 -9.63
C VAL A 104 8.17 18.35 -9.81
N GLU A 105 8.50 19.44 -9.12
CA GLU A 105 9.84 20.06 -9.15
C GLU A 105 10.95 19.08 -8.67
N LEU A 106 10.61 18.16 -7.78
CA LEU A 106 11.50 17.07 -7.32
C LEU A 106 11.51 15.85 -8.24
N GLY A 107 10.82 15.91 -9.38
CA GLY A 107 10.74 14.81 -10.35
C GLY A 107 9.64 13.78 -10.03
N GLY A 108 8.68 14.13 -9.16
CA GLY A 108 7.53 13.28 -8.88
C GLY A 108 6.56 13.23 -10.04
N ASN A 109 6.00 12.06 -10.29
CA ASN A 109 5.04 11.79 -11.35
C ASN A 109 3.66 11.36 -10.81
N GLN A 110 3.52 11.32 -9.49
CA GLN A 110 2.34 10.85 -8.79
C GLN A 110 2.13 11.62 -7.49
N ILE A 111 0.88 11.72 -7.06
CA ILE A 111 0.50 12.04 -5.68
C ILE A 111 -0.34 10.90 -5.11
N LEU A 112 -0.10 10.55 -3.84
CA LEU A 112 -0.99 9.71 -3.06
C LEU A 112 -1.96 10.63 -2.32
N MET A 113 -3.25 10.56 -2.64
CA MET A 113 -4.25 11.49 -2.10
C MET A 113 -5.32 10.72 -1.32
N GLN A 114 -5.32 10.86 -0.01
CA GLN A 114 -6.25 10.18 0.90
C GLN A 114 -6.74 11.14 1.98
N GLY A 115 -7.94 10.90 2.51
CA GLY A 115 -8.50 11.72 3.58
C GLY A 115 -9.45 10.96 4.49
N GLY A 116 -9.95 11.65 5.50
CA GLY A 116 -11.00 11.14 6.36
C GLY A 116 -12.34 11.03 5.62
N LEU A 117 -13.26 10.22 6.16
CA LEU A 117 -14.62 10.07 5.64
C LEU A 117 -15.45 11.30 6.03
N HIS A 118 -15.35 12.36 5.24
CA HIS A 118 -15.99 13.64 5.55
C HIS A 118 -17.52 13.57 5.37
N PRO A 119 -18.33 13.95 6.39
CA PRO A 119 -19.77 13.69 6.40
C PRO A 119 -20.58 14.50 5.36
N HIS A 120 -20.04 15.62 4.88
CA HIS A 120 -20.81 16.58 4.09
C HIS A 120 -20.32 16.77 2.66
N PHE A 121 -19.11 16.33 2.32
CA PHE A 121 -18.59 16.51 0.97
C PHE A 121 -19.37 15.65 -0.03
N LYS A 122 -19.93 16.32 -1.02
CA LYS A 122 -20.60 15.69 -2.15
C LYS A 122 -19.60 15.27 -3.22
N LEU A 123 -20.02 14.38 -4.10
CA LEU A 123 -19.16 13.86 -5.15
C LEU A 123 -18.60 14.96 -6.04
N GLU A 124 -19.39 16.01 -6.27
CA GLU A 124 -19.02 17.21 -7.05
C GLU A 124 -17.76 17.88 -6.48
N TRP A 125 -17.61 17.95 -5.16
CA TRP A 125 -16.44 18.53 -4.51
C TRP A 125 -15.15 17.77 -4.88
N TYR A 126 -15.22 16.43 -4.91
CA TYR A 126 -14.09 15.59 -5.29
C TYR A 126 -13.77 15.68 -6.77
N GLU A 127 -14.81 15.73 -7.63
CA GLU A 127 -14.64 15.91 -9.07
C GLU A 127 -13.98 17.26 -9.40
N GLU A 128 -14.41 18.33 -8.74
CA GLU A 128 -13.81 19.66 -8.90
C GLU A 128 -12.34 19.66 -8.46
N LEU A 129 -12.02 18.98 -7.32
CA LEU A 129 -10.65 18.82 -6.86
C LEU A 129 -9.78 18.10 -7.91
N LEU A 130 -10.26 16.98 -8.46
CA LEU A 130 -9.53 16.23 -9.47
C LEU A 130 -9.33 17.02 -10.76
N ARG A 131 -10.38 17.68 -11.26
CA ARG A 131 -10.30 18.52 -12.48
C ARG A 131 -9.34 19.69 -12.31
N ASP A 132 -9.35 20.31 -11.14
CA ASP A 132 -8.46 21.41 -10.83
C ASP A 132 -6.99 20.94 -10.82
N ILE A 133 -6.68 19.84 -10.15
CA ILE A 133 -5.34 19.24 -10.19
C ILE A 133 -4.92 18.94 -11.63
N LYS A 134 -5.79 18.30 -12.41
CA LYS A 134 -5.49 17.92 -13.80
C LYS A 134 -5.37 19.11 -14.74
N SER A 135 -6.00 20.23 -14.43
CA SER A 135 -5.85 21.47 -15.23
C SER A 135 -4.48 22.10 -15.07
N HIS A 136 -3.84 21.96 -13.88
CA HIS A 136 -2.51 22.50 -13.59
C HIS A 136 -1.38 21.49 -13.85
N TYR A 137 -1.66 20.21 -13.58
CA TYR A 137 -0.68 19.11 -13.64
C TYR A 137 -1.24 17.92 -14.42
N PRO A 138 -1.43 18.01 -15.74
CA PRO A 138 -2.11 17.00 -16.56
C PRO A 138 -1.40 15.64 -16.53
N ASP A 139 -0.07 15.61 -16.39
CA ASP A 139 0.74 14.40 -16.46
C ASP A 139 0.90 13.70 -15.08
N VAL A 140 0.58 14.38 -13.98
CA VAL A 140 0.67 13.79 -12.63
C VAL A 140 -0.43 12.74 -12.44
N ASN A 141 -0.05 11.52 -12.09
CA ASN A 141 -1.02 10.50 -11.72
C ASN A 141 -1.62 10.81 -10.34
N ILE A 142 -2.94 10.84 -10.26
CA ILE A 142 -3.65 10.92 -8.98
C ILE A 142 -3.96 9.51 -8.52
N HIS A 143 -3.14 9.00 -7.58
CA HIS A 143 -3.36 7.75 -6.87
C HIS A 143 -4.20 8.08 -5.63
N GLY A 144 -5.51 8.07 -5.80
CA GLY A 144 -6.39 8.73 -4.83
C GLY A 144 -7.59 7.92 -4.41
N PHE A 145 -8.06 8.27 -3.24
CA PHE A 145 -9.24 7.75 -2.56
C PHE A 145 -9.18 6.25 -2.31
N SER A 146 -9.01 5.89 -1.06
CA SER A 146 -9.07 4.50 -0.63
C SER A 146 -10.48 3.89 -0.83
N PRO A 147 -10.63 2.56 -0.92
CA PRO A 147 -11.94 1.91 -0.98
C PRO A 147 -12.93 2.33 0.12
N PRO A 148 -12.51 2.55 1.40
CA PRO A 148 -13.39 3.14 2.39
C PRO A 148 -13.96 4.51 2.01
N GLU A 149 -13.14 5.40 1.42
CA GLU A 149 -13.60 6.72 0.96
C GLU A 149 -14.59 6.57 -0.19
N LEU A 150 -14.27 5.76 -1.19
CA LEU A 150 -15.12 5.52 -2.36
C LEU A 150 -16.48 4.90 -1.96
N HIS A 151 -16.46 3.94 -1.03
CA HIS A 151 -17.69 3.38 -0.46
C HIS A 151 -18.46 4.44 0.36
N HIS A 152 -17.78 5.31 1.09
CA HIS A 152 -18.43 6.41 1.79
C HIS A 152 -19.09 7.39 0.80
N PHE A 153 -18.47 7.69 -0.33
CA PHE A 153 -19.05 8.56 -1.36
C PHE A 153 -20.37 8.00 -1.90
N THR A 154 -20.51 6.67 -2.03
CA THR A 154 -21.79 6.04 -2.43
C THR A 154 -22.89 6.35 -1.43
N LYS A 155 -22.58 6.25 -0.13
CA LYS A 155 -23.55 6.50 0.95
C LYS A 155 -23.99 7.96 1.03
N VAL A 156 -23.04 8.89 0.98
CA VAL A 156 -23.31 10.34 1.07
C VAL A 156 -24.11 10.85 -0.13
N ASN A 157 -23.85 10.28 -1.31
CA ASN A 157 -24.49 10.73 -2.56
C ASN A 157 -25.68 9.84 -2.99
N LYS A 158 -25.89 8.69 -2.32
CA LYS A 158 -26.90 7.68 -2.69
C LYS A 158 -26.76 7.23 -4.15
N LEU A 159 -25.51 6.99 -4.56
CA LEU A 159 -25.15 6.55 -5.91
C LEU A 159 -24.55 5.14 -5.84
N PRO A 160 -24.74 4.29 -6.88
CA PRO A 160 -24.01 3.02 -6.98
C PRO A 160 -22.50 3.28 -7.17
N ILE A 161 -21.68 2.31 -6.79
CA ILE A 161 -20.22 2.43 -6.83
C ILE A 161 -19.71 2.62 -8.26
N GLU A 162 -20.34 1.99 -9.24
CA GLU A 162 -20.03 2.12 -10.66
C GLU A 162 -20.10 3.58 -11.09
N THR A 163 -21.22 4.26 -10.78
CA THR A 163 -21.42 5.69 -11.12
C THR A 163 -20.40 6.59 -10.42
N VAL A 164 -20.09 6.32 -9.15
CA VAL A 164 -19.08 7.08 -8.40
C VAL A 164 -17.71 6.95 -9.10
N LEU A 165 -17.29 5.73 -9.42
CA LEU A 165 -16.00 5.47 -10.05
C LEU A 165 -15.91 6.02 -11.47
N GLU A 166 -16.98 5.90 -12.28
CA GLU A 166 -17.06 6.49 -13.64
C GLU A 166 -16.86 8.00 -13.58
N ARG A 167 -17.56 8.68 -12.69
CA ARG A 167 -17.50 10.14 -12.53
C ARG A 167 -16.11 10.59 -12.08
N LEU A 168 -15.52 9.92 -11.09
CA LEU A 168 -14.18 10.25 -10.60
C LEU A 168 -13.10 9.96 -11.66
N LYS A 169 -13.22 8.85 -12.40
CA LYS A 169 -12.33 8.53 -13.53
C LYS A 169 -12.40 9.61 -14.60
N ALA A 170 -13.61 10.03 -14.97
CA ALA A 170 -13.81 11.13 -15.93
C ALA A 170 -13.27 12.48 -15.42
N ALA A 171 -13.22 12.69 -14.12
CA ALA A 171 -12.65 13.88 -13.50
C ALA A 171 -11.11 13.85 -13.39
N GLY A 172 -10.45 12.68 -13.59
CA GLY A 172 -9.00 12.57 -13.59
C GLY A 172 -8.40 11.63 -12.55
N LEU A 173 -9.21 10.83 -11.83
CA LEU A 173 -8.69 9.77 -10.96
C LEU A 173 -7.92 8.74 -11.81
N GLY A 174 -6.63 8.54 -11.50
CA GLY A 174 -5.76 7.68 -12.30
C GLY A 174 -5.64 6.26 -11.78
N SER A 175 -5.56 6.09 -10.46
CA SER A 175 -5.43 4.79 -9.79
C SER A 175 -5.90 4.85 -8.34
N ILE A 176 -6.15 3.70 -7.72
CA ILE A 176 -6.67 3.60 -6.35
C ILE A 176 -5.64 2.93 -5.43
N PRO A 177 -5.27 3.55 -4.28
CA PRO A 177 -4.44 2.91 -3.27
C PRO A 177 -5.19 1.80 -2.52
N GLY A 178 -4.46 0.76 -2.11
CA GLY A 178 -5.01 -0.33 -1.30
C GLY A 178 -5.37 0.03 0.14
N GLY A 179 -5.29 1.30 0.49
CA GLY A 179 -5.55 1.79 1.84
C GLY A 179 -6.89 1.33 2.40
N GLY A 180 -6.97 1.23 3.72
CA GLY A 180 -8.17 0.79 4.40
C GLY A 180 -8.45 -0.71 4.34
N ALA A 181 -7.53 -1.51 3.78
CA ALA A 181 -7.62 -2.96 3.81
C ALA A 181 -7.36 -3.52 5.22
N GLU A 182 -6.35 -2.99 5.91
CA GLU A 182 -5.79 -3.54 7.15
C GLU A 182 -5.67 -5.06 7.04
N ILE A 183 -6.61 -5.82 7.62
CA ILE A 183 -6.82 -7.25 7.38
C ILE A 183 -8.24 -7.46 6.82
N LEU A 184 -8.36 -8.11 5.67
CA LEU A 184 -9.64 -8.38 4.99
C LEU A 184 -10.33 -9.62 5.56
N VAL A 185 -10.57 -9.58 6.88
CA VAL A 185 -11.33 -10.57 7.66
C VAL A 185 -12.26 -9.81 8.60
N ASP A 186 -13.57 -10.03 8.47
CA ASP A 186 -14.59 -9.20 9.14
C ASP A 186 -14.51 -9.26 10.67
N ARG A 187 -14.05 -10.39 11.24
CA ARG A 187 -13.78 -10.48 12.68
C ARG A 187 -12.74 -9.44 13.11
N VAL A 188 -11.63 -9.36 12.36
CA VAL A 188 -10.56 -8.41 12.67
C VAL A 188 -11.04 -6.98 12.44
N ARG A 189 -11.69 -6.71 11.31
CA ARG A 189 -12.20 -5.38 10.97
C ARG A 189 -13.16 -4.86 12.04
N SER A 190 -14.10 -5.70 12.48
CA SER A 190 -15.07 -5.35 13.54
C SER A 190 -14.40 -5.12 14.91
N ALA A 191 -13.24 -5.74 15.15
CA ALA A 191 -12.51 -5.56 16.41
C ALA A 191 -11.73 -4.24 16.49
N ILE A 192 -11.33 -3.66 15.33
CA ILE A 192 -10.43 -2.50 15.29
C ILE A 192 -11.08 -1.23 14.72
N THR A 193 -12.33 -1.30 14.23
CA THR A 193 -12.97 -0.13 13.60
C THR A 193 -14.48 -0.16 13.74
N ARG A 194 -15.07 1.04 13.80
CA ARG A 194 -16.53 1.27 13.76
C ARG A 194 -16.86 2.21 12.60
N GLY A 195 -17.82 1.80 11.77
CA GLY A 195 -18.30 2.63 10.65
C GLY A 195 -17.42 2.62 9.39
N LYS A 196 -16.40 1.76 9.33
CA LYS A 196 -15.58 1.54 8.15
C LYS A 196 -16.16 0.42 7.27
N VAL A 197 -15.77 0.40 6.02
CA VAL A 197 -16.14 -0.62 5.03
C VAL A 197 -15.73 -2.04 5.49
N MET A 198 -16.57 -3.03 5.26
CA MET A 198 -16.28 -4.44 5.53
C MET A 198 -15.56 -5.08 4.34
N THR A 199 -15.16 -6.32 4.49
CA THR A 199 -14.27 -7.02 3.53
C THR A 199 -14.85 -7.05 2.12
N ASP A 200 -16.08 -7.52 1.97
CA ASP A 200 -16.72 -7.69 0.65
C ASP A 200 -16.94 -6.34 -0.06
N ASP A 201 -17.29 -5.29 0.69
CA ASP A 201 -17.43 -3.94 0.13
C ASP A 201 -16.09 -3.38 -0.35
N TRP A 202 -15.00 -3.61 0.42
CA TRP A 202 -13.65 -3.21 0.00
C TRP A 202 -13.25 -3.92 -1.30
N LEU A 203 -13.42 -5.23 -1.35
CA LEU A 203 -13.14 -6.05 -2.53
C LEU A 203 -14.01 -5.64 -3.73
N ASN A 204 -15.28 -5.30 -3.49
CA ASN A 204 -16.19 -4.86 -4.55
C ASN A 204 -15.76 -3.54 -5.18
N VAL A 205 -15.32 -2.56 -4.40
CA VAL A 205 -14.78 -1.29 -4.94
C VAL A 205 -13.62 -1.58 -5.89
N MET A 206 -12.66 -2.41 -5.48
CA MET A 206 -11.51 -2.78 -6.31
C MET A 206 -11.93 -3.55 -7.56
N ARG A 207 -12.83 -4.52 -7.43
CA ARG A 207 -13.37 -5.32 -8.54
C ARG A 207 -14.00 -4.44 -9.62
N VAL A 208 -14.84 -3.51 -9.22
CA VAL A 208 -15.52 -2.60 -10.16
C VAL A 208 -14.49 -1.70 -10.85
N TRP A 209 -13.55 -1.12 -10.09
CA TRP A 209 -12.48 -0.29 -10.64
C TRP A 209 -11.62 -1.03 -11.67
N HIS A 210 -11.20 -2.25 -11.35
CA HIS A 210 -10.42 -3.09 -12.26
C HIS A 210 -11.19 -3.44 -13.53
N ARG A 211 -12.48 -3.81 -13.42
CA ARG A 211 -13.35 -4.10 -14.59
C ARG A 211 -13.54 -2.89 -15.51
N MET A 212 -13.41 -1.68 -14.98
CA MET A 212 -13.38 -0.44 -15.76
C MET A 212 -12.02 -0.16 -16.40
N GLY A 213 -11.06 -1.07 -16.31
CA GLY A 213 -9.68 -0.92 -16.81
C GLY A 213 -8.80 -0.02 -15.92
N GLY A 214 -9.21 0.22 -14.67
CA GLY A 214 -8.38 0.89 -13.68
C GLY A 214 -7.39 -0.05 -13.04
N VAL A 215 -6.32 0.51 -12.42
CA VAL A 215 -5.33 -0.24 -11.65
C VAL A 215 -5.28 0.26 -10.22
N SER A 216 -4.81 -0.60 -9.33
CA SER A 216 -4.67 -0.26 -7.91
C SER A 216 -3.48 -0.97 -7.26
N SER A 217 -3.10 -0.54 -6.06
CA SER A 217 -2.28 -1.36 -5.18
C SER A 217 -3.16 -2.20 -4.24
N ALA A 218 -2.57 -3.23 -3.62
CA ALA A 218 -3.14 -3.96 -2.50
C ALA A 218 -2.26 -3.79 -1.27
N THR A 219 -2.85 -3.72 -0.08
CA THR A 219 -2.10 -3.46 1.15
C THR A 219 -2.55 -4.37 2.28
N MET A 220 -1.65 -4.60 3.25
CA MET A 220 -1.94 -5.27 4.52
C MET A 220 -1.26 -4.53 5.66
N MET A 221 -2.01 -4.15 6.69
CA MET A 221 -1.46 -3.71 7.97
C MET A 221 -1.62 -4.82 8.99
N PHE A 222 -0.55 -5.28 9.60
CA PHE A 222 -0.55 -6.41 10.52
C PHE A 222 0.18 -6.10 11.83
N GLY A 223 0.04 -6.99 12.81
CA GLY A 223 0.63 -6.86 14.14
C GLY A 223 -0.32 -6.20 15.15
N HIS A 224 -1.65 -6.40 14.99
CA HIS A 224 -2.64 -5.86 15.92
C HIS A 224 -3.58 -6.96 16.47
N ALA A 225 -4.75 -7.21 15.88
CA ALA A 225 -5.78 -8.12 16.43
C ALA A 225 -5.94 -9.42 15.65
N GLU A 226 -5.20 -9.58 14.57
CA GLU A 226 -5.27 -10.73 13.68
C GLU A 226 -4.41 -11.91 14.17
N THR A 227 -4.76 -13.10 13.70
CA THR A 227 -3.94 -14.32 13.77
C THR A 227 -3.09 -14.49 12.51
N LEU A 228 -2.10 -15.37 12.53
CA LEU A 228 -1.32 -15.71 11.33
C LEU A 228 -2.19 -16.31 10.23
N ALA A 229 -3.19 -17.12 10.58
CA ALA A 229 -4.14 -17.68 9.63
C ALA A 229 -4.97 -16.59 8.95
N GLU A 230 -5.36 -15.54 9.67
CA GLU A 230 -6.11 -14.41 9.11
C GLU A 230 -5.24 -13.51 8.21
N ARG A 231 -3.91 -13.46 8.42
CA ARG A 231 -3.00 -12.84 7.44
C ARG A 231 -3.01 -13.61 6.12
N ILE A 232 -3.00 -14.95 6.19
CA ILE A 232 -3.08 -15.80 4.99
C ILE A 232 -4.45 -15.66 4.32
N GLU A 233 -5.54 -15.62 5.08
CA GLU A 233 -6.88 -15.38 4.53
C GLU A 233 -6.94 -14.03 3.80
N HIS A 234 -6.35 -12.98 4.35
CA HIS A 234 -6.23 -11.68 3.68
C HIS A 234 -5.48 -11.79 2.35
N LEU A 235 -4.32 -12.44 2.35
CA LEU A 235 -3.53 -12.64 1.12
C LEU A 235 -4.29 -13.47 0.09
N ASP A 236 -5.05 -14.47 0.52
CA ASP A 236 -5.86 -15.31 -0.37
C ASP A 236 -7.00 -14.52 -1.04
N ARG A 237 -7.67 -13.62 -0.32
CA ARG A 237 -8.68 -12.72 -0.88
C ARG A 237 -8.10 -11.78 -1.93
N ILE A 238 -6.89 -11.24 -1.71
CA ILE A 238 -6.17 -10.44 -2.69
C ILE A 238 -5.80 -11.29 -3.92
N ARG A 239 -5.27 -12.50 -3.70
CA ARG A 239 -4.89 -13.43 -4.78
C ARG A 239 -6.09 -13.83 -5.64
N GLN A 240 -7.22 -14.14 -5.01
CA GLN A 240 -8.46 -14.49 -5.73
C GLN A 240 -8.99 -13.32 -6.57
N LEU A 241 -9.00 -12.09 -6.02
CA LEU A 241 -9.41 -10.92 -6.76
C LEU A 241 -8.43 -10.61 -7.91
N GLN A 242 -7.13 -10.83 -7.71
CA GLN A 242 -6.13 -10.69 -8.76
C GLN A 242 -6.31 -11.75 -9.86
N ASP A 243 -6.62 -13.00 -9.52
CA ASP A 243 -6.96 -14.04 -10.52
C ASP A 243 -8.18 -13.63 -11.36
N GLU A 244 -9.16 -12.95 -10.73
CA GLU A 244 -10.38 -12.49 -11.42
C GLU A 244 -10.12 -11.28 -12.33
N THR A 245 -9.29 -10.33 -11.89
CA THR A 245 -9.30 -8.98 -12.47
C THR A 245 -7.96 -8.52 -13.04
N HIS A 246 -6.84 -9.08 -12.57
CA HIS A 246 -5.47 -8.67 -12.92
C HIS A 246 -5.17 -7.17 -12.69
N GLY A 247 -5.92 -6.50 -11.80
CA GLY A 247 -5.87 -5.05 -11.63
C GLY A 247 -4.90 -4.55 -10.56
N PHE A 248 -4.39 -5.42 -9.67
CA PHE A 248 -3.37 -5.03 -8.70
C PHE A 248 -2.00 -4.96 -9.34
N THR A 249 -1.38 -3.77 -9.31
CA THR A 249 -0.01 -3.56 -9.80
C THR A 249 1.04 -3.95 -8.77
N ALA A 250 0.71 -3.84 -7.49
CA ALA A 250 1.62 -4.14 -6.39
C ALA A 250 0.89 -4.55 -5.11
N PHE A 251 1.62 -5.26 -4.25
CA PHE A 251 1.24 -5.50 -2.87
C PHE A 251 2.25 -4.87 -1.91
N ILE A 252 1.76 -4.26 -0.82
CA ILE A 252 2.54 -3.64 0.23
C ILE A 252 2.03 -4.10 1.59
N CYS A 253 2.91 -4.67 2.42
CA CYS A 253 2.59 -4.91 3.83
C CYS A 253 3.41 -4.01 4.74
N TRP A 254 2.80 -3.58 5.85
CA TRP A 254 3.46 -2.81 6.89
C TRP A 254 2.97 -3.22 8.28
N THR A 255 3.79 -2.93 9.28
CA THR A 255 3.44 -3.21 10.67
C THR A 255 2.57 -2.08 11.23
N PHE A 256 1.61 -2.45 12.05
CA PHE A 256 0.84 -1.51 12.86
C PHE A 256 1.79 -0.71 13.78
N GLN A 257 1.54 0.61 13.87
CA GLN A 257 2.25 1.52 14.76
C GLN A 257 1.31 1.90 15.90
N PRO A 258 1.58 1.42 17.14
CA PRO A 258 0.62 1.52 18.24
C PRO A 258 0.58 2.87 18.94
N GLU A 259 1.63 3.69 18.87
CA GLU A 259 1.73 4.93 19.63
C GLU A 259 0.60 5.90 19.27
N HIS A 260 0.08 6.58 20.27
CA HIS A 260 -1.01 7.56 20.17
C HIS A 260 -2.35 7.00 19.63
N THR A 261 -2.52 5.66 19.62
CA THR A 261 -3.76 4.99 19.21
C THR A 261 -4.48 4.37 20.41
N GLU A 262 -5.74 4.00 20.25
CA GLU A 262 -6.48 3.25 21.29
C GLU A 262 -5.89 1.84 21.53
N LEU A 263 -5.09 1.33 20.58
CA LEU A 263 -4.39 0.05 20.67
C LEU A 263 -2.94 0.18 21.13
N SER A 264 -2.57 1.31 21.77
CA SER A 264 -1.21 1.60 22.26
C SER A 264 -0.67 0.60 23.28
N HIS A 265 -1.51 -0.23 23.85
CA HIS A 265 -1.13 -1.32 24.74
C HIS A 265 -0.53 -2.56 24.02
N LEU A 266 -0.68 -2.66 22.70
CA LEU A 266 -0.13 -3.75 21.90
C LEU A 266 1.36 -3.52 21.62
N PRO A 267 2.20 -4.57 21.71
CA PRO A 267 3.60 -4.44 21.32
C PRO A 267 3.71 -4.25 19.80
N PRO A 268 4.63 -3.43 19.30
CA PRO A 268 4.88 -3.31 17.86
C PRO A 268 5.46 -4.61 17.30
N ALA A 269 5.05 -4.98 16.09
CA ALA A 269 5.64 -6.10 15.37
C ALA A 269 7.10 -5.80 15.00
N GLY A 270 8.00 -6.76 15.24
CA GLY A 270 9.45 -6.60 15.02
C GLY A 270 9.87 -6.84 13.56
N SER A 271 11.12 -6.50 13.27
CA SER A 271 11.72 -6.67 11.93
C SER A 271 11.71 -8.12 11.44
N PHE A 272 11.89 -9.08 12.35
CA PHE A 272 11.83 -10.51 12.01
C PHE A 272 10.45 -10.88 11.46
N GLU A 273 9.40 -10.43 12.12
CA GLU A 273 8.01 -10.69 11.74
C GLU A 273 7.66 -9.98 10.43
N TYR A 274 8.12 -8.73 10.26
CA TYR A 274 7.96 -7.98 9.02
C TYR A 274 8.60 -8.70 7.82
N LEU A 275 9.89 -9.02 7.90
CA LEU A 275 10.62 -9.67 6.81
C LEU A 275 10.03 -11.04 6.46
N LYS A 276 9.59 -11.80 7.47
CA LYS A 276 8.94 -13.10 7.25
C LYS A 276 7.59 -12.94 6.55
N THR A 277 6.74 -12.01 7.00
CA THR A 277 5.45 -11.74 6.38
C THR A 277 5.61 -11.26 4.94
N GLN A 278 6.56 -10.37 4.68
CA GLN A 278 6.92 -9.90 3.35
C GLN A 278 7.36 -11.03 2.42
N ALA A 279 8.27 -11.88 2.89
CA ALA A 279 8.77 -13.01 2.12
C ALA A 279 7.67 -14.02 1.81
N VAL A 280 6.83 -14.35 2.80
CA VAL A 280 5.68 -15.25 2.58
C VAL A 280 4.67 -14.64 1.63
N ALA A 281 4.42 -13.33 1.70
CA ALA A 281 3.56 -12.64 0.74
C ALA A 281 4.08 -12.80 -0.70
N ARG A 282 5.40 -12.67 -0.95
CA ARG A 282 5.99 -12.93 -2.28
C ARG A 282 5.80 -14.37 -2.75
N LEU A 283 5.98 -15.35 -1.83
CA LEU A 283 5.84 -16.77 -2.19
C LEU A 283 4.38 -17.15 -2.46
N PHE A 284 3.43 -16.48 -1.81
CA PHE A 284 2.01 -16.79 -1.88
C PHE A 284 1.28 -16.04 -3.00
N LEU A 285 1.59 -14.76 -3.20
CA LEU A 285 0.97 -13.90 -4.23
C LEU A 285 1.65 -14.09 -5.59
N ASP A 286 1.58 -15.29 -6.13
CA ASP A 286 2.21 -15.70 -7.40
C ASP A 286 1.73 -14.90 -8.63
N ASN A 287 0.55 -14.29 -8.52
CA ASN A 287 -0.12 -13.51 -9.57
C ASN A 287 -0.01 -11.99 -9.39
N VAL A 288 0.54 -11.49 -8.27
CA VAL A 288 0.80 -10.05 -8.08
C VAL A 288 2.24 -9.74 -8.50
N PRO A 289 2.45 -8.91 -9.55
CA PRO A 289 3.77 -8.77 -10.14
C PRO A 289 4.79 -8.12 -9.20
N ASN A 290 4.39 -7.09 -8.45
CA ASN A 290 5.33 -6.33 -7.65
C ASN A 290 5.02 -6.42 -6.15
N ILE A 291 6.07 -6.52 -5.35
CA ILE A 291 6.01 -6.38 -3.89
C ILE A 291 6.90 -5.19 -3.50
N GLN A 292 6.29 -4.25 -2.77
CA GLN A 292 6.96 -3.04 -2.33
C GLN A 292 7.44 -3.18 -0.89
N SER A 293 8.65 -2.69 -0.61
CA SER A 293 9.17 -2.52 0.74
C SER A 293 8.46 -1.39 1.49
N SER A 294 8.27 -1.52 2.80
CA SER A 294 7.67 -0.50 3.67
C SER A 294 8.71 0.14 4.59
N TRP A 295 9.70 0.84 4.02
CA TRP A 295 10.71 1.55 4.80
C TRP A 295 10.11 2.64 5.71
N VAL A 296 8.96 3.22 5.35
CA VAL A 296 8.27 4.26 6.13
C VAL A 296 7.99 3.79 7.57
N THR A 297 7.60 2.53 7.75
CA THR A 297 7.34 1.94 9.08
C THR A 297 8.54 1.16 9.64
N GLN A 298 9.51 0.75 8.81
CA GLN A 298 10.60 -0.15 9.18
C GLN A 298 11.97 0.55 9.27
N GLY A 299 12.08 1.77 8.77
CA GLY A 299 13.35 2.46 8.58
C GLY A 299 14.16 1.91 7.40
N LEU A 300 15.19 2.68 7.01
CA LEU A 300 16.00 2.39 5.82
C LEU A 300 16.62 0.99 5.81
N LYS A 301 17.24 0.56 6.91
CA LYS A 301 18.00 -0.71 6.96
C LYS A 301 17.11 -1.94 6.73
N ILE A 302 15.94 -1.97 7.34
CA ILE A 302 14.99 -3.08 7.16
C ILE A 302 14.30 -2.95 5.80
N GLY A 303 13.99 -1.72 5.36
CA GLY A 303 13.47 -1.47 4.02
C GLY A 303 14.43 -1.94 2.92
N GLN A 304 15.72 -1.73 3.08
CA GLN A 304 16.77 -2.25 2.18
C GLN A 304 16.82 -3.78 2.21
N LEU A 305 16.81 -4.40 3.40
CA LEU A 305 16.81 -5.86 3.53
C LEU A 305 15.58 -6.51 2.88
N ALA A 306 14.43 -5.84 2.90
CA ALA A 306 13.21 -6.34 2.27
C ALA A 306 13.38 -6.61 0.77
N LEU A 307 14.31 -5.91 0.08
CA LEU A 307 14.68 -6.18 -1.31
C LEU A 307 15.35 -7.55 -1.53
N LEU A 308 15.86 -8.16 -0.48
CA LEU A 308 16.37 -9.54 -0.47
C LEU A 308 15.36 -10.54 0.15
N PHE A 309 14.20 -10.04 0.58
CA PHE A 309 13.12 -10.81 1.18
C PHE A 309 11.82 -10.69 0.37
N GLY A 310 11.94 -10.67 -0.95
CA GLY A 310 10.79 -10.75 -1.85
C GLY A 310 10.32 -9.43 -2.45
N ALA A 311 10.80 -8.27 -1.99
CA ALA A 311 10.48 -7.00 -2.64
C ALA A 311 11.33 -6.78 -3.90
N ASN A 312 10.74 -6.14 -4.91
CA ASN A 312 11.44 -5.64 -6.11
C ASN A 312 11.37 -4.11 -6.23
N ASP A 313 10.71 -3.46 -5.28
CA ASP A 313 10.48 -2.01 -5.27
C ASP A 313 10.75 -1.45 -3.87
N MET A 314 11.52 -0.37 -3.78
CA MET A 314 11.84 0.29 -2.50
C MET A 314 10.67 1.12 -1.97
N GLY A 315 9.67 1.36 -2.80
CA GLY A 315 8.54 2.22 -2.50
C GLY A 315 8.78 3.67 -2.92
N SER A 316 7.98 4.55 -2.36
CA SER A 316 8.09 5.98 -2.64
C SER A 316 9.11 6.68 -1.74
N LEU A 317 9.70 7.78 -2.23
CA LEU A 317 10.43 8.74 -1.41
C LEU A 317 9.54 9.32 -0.29
N MET A 318 8.23 9.33 -0.50
CA MET A 318 7.23 9.79 0.47
C MET A 318 7.61 11.16 1.07
N LEU A 319 7.54 12.21 0.23
CA LEU A 319 7.93 13.59 0.61
C LEU A 319 7.15 14.10 1.83
N GLU A 320 5.96 13.55 2.08
CA GLU A 320 5.13 13.84 3.24
C GLU A 320 4.36 12.58 3.62
N GLU A 321 4.32 12.28 4.92
CA GLU A 321 3.51 11.20 5.47
C GLU A 321 3.02 11.62 6.85
N ASN A 322 1.74 11.93 6.95
CA ASN A 322 1.13 12.47 8.17
C ASN A 322 0.44 11.38 9.01
N VAL A 323 -0.03 10.30 8.39
CA VAL A 323 -0.89 9.30 9.05
C VAL A 323 -0.07 8.44 10.00
N VAL A 324 1.08 7.95 9.55
CA VAL A 324 2.01 7.14 10.35
C VAL A 324 2.80 8.03 11.33
N ALA A 325 3.09 9.28 10.94
CA ALA A 325 3.77 10.24 11.80
C ALA A 325 2.94 10.59 13.05
N GLU A 326 1.61 10.73 12.95
CA GLU A 326 0.73 10.92 14.10
C GLU A 326 0.77 9.73 15.08
N ALA A 327 1.12 8.54 14.61
CA ALA A 327 1.37 7.35 15.43
C ALA A 327 2.83 7.26 15.94
N GLY A 328 3.58 8.36 15.95
CA GLY A 328 4.91 8.46 16.56
C GLY A 328 6.06 7.93 15.69
N THR A 329 5.78 7.36 14.51
CA THR A 329 6.82 6.77 13.65
C THR A 329 7.20 7.76 12.56
N VAL A 330 8.43 8.29 12.64
CA VAL A 330 8.94 9.28 11.71
C VAL A 330 10.27 8.81 11.13
N HIS A 331 10.24 8.36 9.88
CA HIS A 331 11.42 8.07 9.09
C HIS A 331 11.41 8.98 7.85
N TYR A 332 12.52 9.67 7.61
CA TYR A 332 12.71 10.48 6.42
C TYR A 332 13.91 9.96 5.64
N LEU A 333 13.77 9.86 4.34
CA LEU A 333 14.86 9.50 3.45
C LEU A 333 15.04 10.57 2.37
N THR A 334 16.29 10.78 1.97
CA THR A 334 16.59 11.50 0.75
C THR A 334 16.55 10.56 -0.45
N LEU A 335 16.42 11.13 -1.65
CA LEU A 335 16.48 10.37 -2.89
C LEU A 335 17.81 9.61 -3.04
N ASP A 336 18.91 10.23 -2.63
CA ASP A 336 20.22 9.58 -2.67
C ASP A 336 20.29 8.39 -1.70
N GLN A 337 19.73 8.50 -0.50
CA GLN A 337 19.67 7.38 0.43
C GLN A 337 18.86 6.17 -0.12
N ILE A 338 17.79 6.42 -0.85
CA ILE A 338 17.02 5.35 -1.52
C ILE A 338 17.87 4.70 -2.63
N ARG A 339 18.53 5.51 -3.44
CA ARG A 339 19.39 5.04 -4.55
C ARG A 339 20.59 4.26 -4.02
N ASP A 340 21.25 4.78 -2.99
CA ASP A 340 22.38 4.11 -2.35
C ASP A 340 21.99 2.77 -1.75
N ALA A 341 20.85 2.72 -1.05
CA ALA A 341 20.34 1.47 -0.47
C ALA A 341 20.08 0.37 -1.53
N ILE A 342 19.62 0.77 -2.71
CA ILE A 342 19.44 -0.17 -3.84
C ILE A 342 20.80 -0.56 -4.41
N SER A 343 21.70 0.41 -4.60
CA SER A 343 23.03 0.22 -5.23
C SER A 343 23.96 -0.65 -4.38
N GLU A 344 23.93 -0.52 -3.06
CA GLU A 344 24.71 -1.33 -2.12
C GLU A 344 24.38 -2.84 -2.22
N LEU A 345 23.17 -3.19 -2.68
CA LEU A 345 22.76 -4.59 -2.93
C LEU A 345 23.18 -5.08 -4.34
N GLY A 346 23.86 -4.23 -5.13
CA GLY A 346 24.31 -4.55 -6.50
C GLY A 346 23.25 -4.34 -7.57
N PHE A 347 22.11 -3.69 -7.25
CA PHE A 347 21.08 -3.35 -8.23
C PHE A 347 21.22 -1.90 -8.73
N GLN A 348 20.72 -1.63 -9.93
CA GLN A 348 20.56 -0.28 -10.44
C GLN A 348 19.27 0.34 -9.92
N PRO A 349 19.26 1.56 -9.33
CA PRO A 349 18.06 2.24 -8.90
C PRO A 349 17.37 2.92 -10.09
N HIS A 350 16.09 2.61 -10.31
CA HIS A 350 15.29 3.25 -11.35
C HIS A 350 13.98 3.81 -10.78
N GLN A 351 13.63 5.03 -11.20
CA GLN A 351 12.31 5.59 -10.93
C GLN A 351 11.26 4.92 -11.82
N ARG A 352 10.07 4.68 -11.27
CA ARG A 352 8.94 4.10 -11.98
C ARG A 352 7.67 4.94 -11.85
N ASP A 353 6.69 4.69 -12.71
CA ASP A 353 5.31 5.18 -12.58
C ASP A 353 4.41 4.18 -11.80
N VAL A 354 3.10 4.44 -11.75
CA VAL A 354 2.11 3.57 -11.09
C VAL A 354 1.91 2.23 -11.81
N PHE A 355 2.25 2.16 -13.09
CA PHE A 355 2.19 0.94 -13.92
C PHE A 355 3.49 0.15 -13.86
N TYR A 356 4.46 0.56 -13.03
CA TYR A 356 5.80 -0.02 -12.94
C TYR A 356 6.63 0.10 -14.23
N LYS A 357 6.29 1.07 -15.08
CA LYS A 357 7.14 1.46 -16.20
C LYS A 357 8.25 2.38 -15.72
N LEU A 358 9.45 2.18 -16.25
CA LEU A 358 10.58 3.05 -15.90
C LEU A 358 10.32 4.47 -16.44
N VAL A 359 10.62 5.45 -15.61
CA VAL A 359 10.58 6.87 -15.97
C VAL A 359 11.95 7.25 -16.51
N ASP A 360 11.99 7.81 -17.72
CA ASP A 360 13.23 8.27 -18.32
C ASP A 360 13.77 9.50 -17.54
N PRO A 361 14.99 9.45 -17.00
CA PRO A 361 15.54 10.54 -16.22
C PRO A 361 15.76 11.84 -17.04
N GLU A 362 15.67 11.79 -18.38
CA GLU A 362 15.77 13.00 -19.22
C GLU A 362 14.48 13.81 -19.31
N ILE A 363 13.32 13.21 -19.04
CA ILE A 363 12.01 13.90 -19.15
C ILE A 363 11.84 14.95 -18.01
N GLY A 364 12.45 14.75 -16.84
CA GLY A 364 12.37 15.69 -15.71
C GLY A 364 13.30 16.92 -15.81
N ARG A 365 14.20 16.98 -16.79
CA ARG A 365 15.16 18.10 -16.93
C ARG A 365 14.77 19.15 -17.96
N ALA A 366 13.66 18.98 -18.66
CA ALA A 366 13.26 19.88 -19.75
C ALA A 366 12.51 21.15 -19.30
N HIS A 367 12.32 21.38 -18.01
CA HIS A 367 11.57 22.54 -17.48
C HIS A 367 12.24 23.14 -16.23
N VAL A 368 13.58 23.31 -16.21
CA VAL A 368 14.26 24.17 -15.26
C VAL A 368 14.90 25.34 -15.98
#